data_3842fdc8b4cd9cecf3da3c575db78764
#
_entry.id   3842fdc8b4cd9cecf3da3c575db78764
#
_cell.length_a   1.000
_cell.length_b   1.000
_cell.length_c   1.000
_cell.angle_alpha   90.00
_cell.angle_beta   90.00
_cell.angle_gamma   90.00
#
_symmetry.space_group_name_H-M   'P 1'
#
loop_
_entity.id
_entity.type
_entity.pdbx_description
1 polymer ?
#
loop_
_entity_poly.entity_id
_entity_poly.type
_entity_poly.pdbx_seq_one_letter_code
_entity_poly.pdbx_strand_id
1 'polypeptide(L)'
;MMPTIEDNLLCWGKTYDWKDNGDEWSQAWGGTEYLWYGTILPRILSFVPTGNILEIAPGYGRCTQFLIKLCKHLDVVDLNVNCIESCKKRFLDSSHISYHINNGKSLDMIAKNSIDFILSWDSLVHCEADILNSYLSESARILKPGGWGFIHHSNIGQYYNSATRNISSKNIHARAETMTAKLFKEFCDKADLFCARQEIINWGGDILNDCFSVFTKSTIDTHYDTKYLENSEFHKECNRIKNIADFYKM
;
A
#
# COMPACT_ATOMS: atom_id res chain seq x y z
N MET A 1 5.59 5.64 -19.43
CA MET A 1 6.75 6.26 -18.72
C MET A 1 6.87 5.48 -17.43
N MET A 2 8.01 4.90 -17.14
CA MET A 2 8.21 4.15 -15.90
C MET A 2 8.24 5.12 -14.72
N PRO A 3 7.48 4.89 -13.63
CA PRO A 3 7.39 5.82 -12.51
C PRO A 3 8.66 5.78 -11.65
N THR A 4 9.61 6.65 -11.95
CA THR A 4 10.82 6.84 -11.13
C THR A 4 10.51 7.55 -9.81
N ILE A 5 11.51 7.63 -8.92
CA ILE A 5 11.41 8.44 -7.68
C ILE A 5 11.17 9.90 -8.04
N GLU A 6 11.86 10.42 -9.05
CA GLU A 6 11.71 11.79 -9.54
C GLU A 6 10.31 12.06 -10.11
N ASP A 7 9.76 11.10 -10.87
CA ASP A 7 8.39 11.21 -11.39
C ASP A 7 7.37 11.24 -10.25
N ASN A 8 7.54 10.40 -9.23
CA ASN A 8 6.67 10.39 -8.04
C ASN A 8 6.80 11.69 -7.23
N LEU A 9 8.03 12.21 -7.05
CA LEU A 9 8.25 13.51 -6.40
C LEU A 9 7.57 14.66 -7.16
N LEU A 10 7.67 14.67 -8.48
CA LEU A 10 7.04 15.67 -9.30
C LEU A 10 5.52 15.54 -9.30
N CYS A 11 5.02 14.35 -9.57
CA CYS A 11 3.59 14.09 -9.69
C CYS A 11 2.87 14.39 -8.36
N TRP A 12 3.19 13.65 -7.32
CA TRP A 12 2.44 13.70 -6.07
C TRP A 12 2.81 14.88 -5.16
N GLY A 13 4.02 15.45 -5.34
CA GLY A 13 4.48 16.57 -4.54
C GLY A 13 4.19 17.94 -5.14
N LYS A 14 4.01 18.05 -6.47
CA LYS A 14 3.91 19.36 -7.13
C LYS A 14 2.77 19.51 -8.14
N THR A 15 2.47 18.47 -8.92
CA THR A 15 1.54 18.60 -10.05
C THR A 15 0.15 18.06 -9.78
N TYR A 16 0.03 17.09 -8.87
CA TYR A 16 -1.27 16.56 -8.49
C TYR A 16 -2.01 17.56 -7.57
N ASP A 17 -3.27 17.82 -7.91
CA ASP A 17 -4.16 18.67 -7.12
C ASP A 17 -4.95 17.81 -6.12
N TRP A 18 -4.54 17.84 -4.83
CA TRP A 18 -5.14 17.11 -3.73
C TRP A 18 -6.44 17.78 -3.25
N LYS A 19 -7.49 17.73 -4.08
CA LYS A 19 -8.74 18.48 -3.89
C LYS A 19 -9.42 18.21 -2.54
N ASP A 20 -9.51 16.93 -2.15
CA ASP A 20 -10.17 16.47 -0.93
C ASP A 20 -9.19 15.76 0.00
N ASN A 21 -7.95 16.24 0.10
CA ASN A 21 -6.90 15.63 0.95
C ASN A 21 -6.62 14.15 0.64
N GLY A 22 -6.77 13.72 -0.61
CA GLY A 22 -6.62 12.34 -1.06
C GLY A 22 -7.90 11.50 -0.96
N ASP A 23 -8.95 12.02 -0.33
CA ASP A 23 -10.22 11.30 -0.18
C ASP A 23 -10.95 11.14 -1.53
N GLU A 24 -10.64 11.99 -2.53
CA GLU A 24 -11.12 11.89 -3.92
C GLU A 24 -10.80 10.54 -4.58
N TRP A 25 -9.73 9.86 -4.20
CA TRP A 25 -9.37 8.52 -4.68
C TRP A 25 -10.27 7.41 -4.15
N SER A 26 -11.18 7.73 -3.22
CA SER A 26 -12.13 6.78 -2.64
C SER A 26 -13.51 6.84 -3.30
N GLN A 27 -13.70 7.67 -4.32
CA GLN A 27 -15.02 7.86 -4.96
C GLN A 27 -15.56 6.60 -5.65
N ALA A 28 -14.68 5.68 -6.06
CA ALA A 28 -15.10 4.38 -6.60
C ALA A 28 -15.90 3.54 -5.59
N TRP A 29 -15.75 3.81 -4.29
CA TRP A 29 -16.50 3.17 -3.18
C TRP A 29 -17.66 4.03 -2.68
N GLY A 30 -17.78 5.28 -3.14
CA GLY A 30 -18.73 6.26 -2.63
C GLY A 30 -18.21 7.11 -1.46
N GLY A 31 -16.95 6.95 -1.08
CA GLY A 31 -16.26 7.72 -0.05
C GLY A 31 -15.23 6.92 0.74
N THR A 32 -14.45 7.59 1.55
CA THR A 32 -13.29 7.00 2.23
C THR A 32 -13.68 6.03 3.34
N GLU A 33 -14.76 6.32 4.09
CA GLU A 33 -15.30 5.40 5.09
C GLU A 33 -15.74 4.08 4.45
N TYR A 34 -16.41 4.14 3.29
CA TYR A 34 -16.86 2.94 2.58
C TYR A 34 -15.68 2.12 2.04
N LEU A 35 -14.66 2.78 1.52
CA LEU A 35 -13.40 2.12 1.16
C LEU A 35 -12.78 1.45 2.40
N TRP A 36 -12.65 2.19 3.50
CA TRP A 36 -11.99 1.69 4.69
C TRP A 36 -12.72 0.49 5.29
N TYR A 37 -14.01 0.66 5.65
CA TYR A 37 -14.78 -0.39 6.32
C TYR A 37 -15.19 -1.54 5.41
N GLY A 38 -15.38 -1.28 4.11
CA GLY A 38 -15.81 -2.30 3.15
C GLY A 38 -14.67 -3.07 2.49
N THR A 39 -13.49 -2.47 2.37
CA THR A 39 -12.38 -3.06 1.58
C THR A 39 -11.09 -3.21 2.37
N ILE A 40 -10.59 -2.15 3.01
CA ILE A 40 -9.28 -2.20 3.68
C ILE A 40 -9.35 -2.96 4.99
N LEU A 41 -10.21 -2.51 5.91
CA LEU A 41 -10.30 -3.08 7.26
C LEU A 41 -10.56 -4.59 7.27
N PRO A 42 -11.46 -5.16 6.45
CA PRO A 42 -11.67 -6.62 6.41
C PRO A 42 -10.40 -7.42 6.07
N ARG A 43 -9.47 -6.83 5.29
CA ARG A 43 -8.21 -7.46 4.87
C ARG A 43 -7.09 -7.37 5.92
N ILE A 44 -7.18 -6.39 6.83
CA ILE A 44 -6.15 -6.15 7.85
C ILE A 44 -6.63 -6.39 9.29
N LEU A 45 -7.90 -6.73 9.50
CA LEU A 45 -8.53 -6.83 10.82
C LEU A 45 -7.84 -7.82 11.77
N SER A 46 -7.17 -8.84 11.21
CA SER A 46 -6.40 -9.81 12.01
C SER A 46 -5.10 -9.25 12.58
N PHE A 47 -4.66 -8.06 12.15
CA PHE A 47 -3.38 -7.45 12.52
C PHE A 47 -3.55 -6.18 13.33
N VAL A 48 -4.77 -5.64 13.41
CA VAL A 48 -5.10 -4.41 14.13
C VAL A 48 -6.34 -4.61 15.02
N PRO A 49 -6.48 -3.89 16.16
CA PRO A 49 -5.55 -2.89 16.68
C PRO A 49 -4.24 -3.51 17.22
N THR A 50 -3.16 -2.69 17.24
CA THR A 50 -1.85 -3.16 17.69
C THR A 50 -1.03 -2.06 18.38
N GLY A 51 0.25 -2.31 18.68
CA GLY A 51 1.15 -1.35 19.33
C GLY A 51 1.58 -0.24 18.38
N ASN A 52 2.55 -0.55 17.53
CA ASN A 52 3.17 0.41 16.63
C ASN A 52 2.84 0.07 15.18
N ILE A 53 2.24 1.01 14.47
CA ILE A 53 1.96 0.91 13.03
C ILE A 53 2.91 1.83 12.28
N LEU A 54 3.39 1.38 11.12
CA LEU A 54 4.03 2.21 10.11
C LEU A 54 3.12 2.32 8.89
N GLU A 55 2.77 3.54 8.47
CA GLU A 55 2.14 3.82 7.19
C GLU A 55 3.18 4.36 6.22
N ILE A 56 3.35 3.69 5.08
CA ILE A 56 4.26 4.09 4.01
C ILE A 56 3.46 4.77 2.90
N ALA A 57 3.88 5.99 2.53
CA ALA A 57 3.29 6.82 1.50
C ALA A 57 1.78 7.12 1.72
N PRO A 58 1.44 7.81 2.83
CA PRO A 58 0.07 8.16 3.21
C PRO A 58 -0.60 9.15 2.26
N GLY A 59 0.17 9.85 1.42
CA GLY A 59 -0.32 11.04 0.71
C GLY A 59 -0.76 12.12 1.70
N TYR A 60 -2.00 12.61 1.57
CA TYR A 60 -2.57 13.58 2.52
C TYR A 60 -3.34 12.94 3.69
N GLY A 61 -3.08 11.65 3.96
CA GLY A 61 -3.58 10.97 5.16
C GLY A 61 -4.93 10.28 5.02
N ARG A 62 -5.27 9.80 3.83
CA ARG A 62 -6.52 9.08 3.54
C ARG A 62 -6.74 7.86 4.45
N CYS A 63 -5.72 7.03 4.65
CA CYS A 63 -5.81 5.88 5.57
C CYS A 63 -5.37 6.24 6.99
N THR A 64 -4.48 7.21 7.16
CA THR A 64 -3.97 7.69 8.45
C THR A 64 -5.09 8.01 9.45
N GLN A 65 -6.17 8.65 9.00
CA GLN A 65 -7.32 9.03 9.84
C GLN A 65 -7.99 7.84 10.57
N PHE A 66 -7.84 6.65 10.04
CA PHE A 66 -8.37 5.42 10.65
C PHE A 66 -7.30 4.68 11.45
N LEU A 67 -6.06 4.64 10.93
CA LEU A 67 -4.94 3.97 11.60
C LEU A 67 -4.62 4.57 12.96
N ILE A 68 -4.76 5.89 13.12
CA ILE A 68 -4.63 6.61 14.40
C ILE A 68 -5.44 5.94 15.53
N LYS A 69 -6.63 5.42 15.21
CA LYS A 69 -7.55 4.80 16.18
C LYS A 69 -7.23 3.33 16.46
N LEU A 70 -6.27 2.75 15.73
CA LEU A 70 -5.96 1.32 15.73
C LEU A 70 -4.55 1.02 16.26
N CYS A 71 -3.84 2.02 16.80
CA CYS A 71 -2.48 1.84 17.32
C CYS A 71 -2.23 2.68 18.58
N LYS A 72 -1.16 2.31 19.31
CA LYS A 72 -0.63 3.12 20.39
C LYS A 72 0.33 4.20 19.87
N HIS A 73 1.02 3.93 18.76
CA HIS A 73 1.89 4.85 18.07
C HIS A 73 1.83 4.61 16.57
N LEU A 74 1.80 5.68 15.78
CA LEU A 74 1.79 5.66 14.33
C LEU A 74 3.02 6.40 13.80
N ASP A 75 3.88 5.68 13.08
CA ASP A 75 4.90 6.29 12.24
C ASP A 75 4.34 6.49 10.83
N VAL A 76 4.50 7.68 10.28
CA VAL A 76 4.03 8.05 8.94
C VAL A 76 5.23 8.49 8.12
N VAL A 77 5.49 7.80 7.01
CA VAL A 77 6.66 8.04 6.15
C VAL A 77 6.22 8.33 4.72
N ASP A 78 6.67 9.44 4.15
CA ASP A 78 6.44 9.78 2.75
C ASP A 78 7.72 10.35 2.11
N LEU A 79 7.83 10.18 0.81
CA LEU A 79 8.87 10.78 -0.03
C LEU A 79 8.68 12.30 -0.17
N ASN A 80 7.42 12.76 -0.19
CA ASN A 80 7.04 14.14 -0.45
C ASN A 80 6.84 14.93 0.85
N VAL A 81 7.60 16.01 1.00
CA VAL A 81 7.48 16.93 2.14
C VAL A 81 6.06 17.52 2.24
N ASN A 82 5.41 17.82 1.12
CA ASN A 82 4.05 18.38 1.10
C ASN A 82 3.01 17.40 1.64
N CYS A 83 3.17 16.08 1.37
CA CYS A 83 2.32 15.05 1.94
C CYS A 83 2.47 14.99 3.47
N ILE A 84 3.69 15.02 3.96
CA ILE A 84 3.98 15.02 5.40
C ILE A 84 3.43 16.28 6.09
N GLU A 85 3.64 17.47 5.52
CA GLU A 85 3.11 18.72 6.09
C GLU A 85 1.58 18.76 6.09
N SER A 86 0.94 18.17 5.08
CA SER A 86 -0.52 18.03 5.04
C SER A 86 -1.05 17.07 6.09
N CYS A 87 -0.39 15.94 6.29
CA CYS A 87 -0.72 15.02 7.39
C CYS A 87 -0.55 15.68 8.76
N LYS A 88 0.54 16.42 9.00
CA LYS A 88 0.73 17.18 10.25
C LYS A 88 -0.41 18.15 10.52
N LYS A 89 -0.85 18.87 9.49
CA LYS A 89 -1.98 19.83 9.61
C LYS A 89 -3.29 19.11 9.86
N ARG A 90 -3.55 18.00 9.15
CA ARG A 90 -4.79 17.23 9.26
C ARG A 90 -4.97 16.58 10.63
N PHE A 91 -3.87 16.19 11.28
CA PHE A 91 -3.87 15.40 12.52
C PHE A 91 -3.19 16.13 13.70
N LEU A 92 -3.27 17.45 13.75
CA LEU A 92 -2.65 18.30 14.80
C LEU A 92 -2.95 17.85 16.23
N ASP A 93 -4.17 17.34 16.47
CA ASP A 93 -4.64 16.94 17.81
C ASP A 93 -4.18 15.53 18.21
N SER A 94 -3.46 14.82 17.33
CA SER A 94 -3.02 13.44 17.57
C SER A 94 -1.58 13.42 18.06
N SER A 95 -1.36 13.22 19.36
CA SER A 95 -0.04 13.30 20.01
C SER A 95 0.83 12.04 19.82
N HIS A 96 0.30 10.96 19.27
CA HIS A 96 0.97 9.66 19.13
C HIS A 96 1.38 9.35 17.69
N ILE A 97 1.58 10.38 16.86
CA ILE A 97 2.06 10.25 15.48
C ILE A 97 3.46 10.84 15.36
N SER A 98 4.36 10.10 14.70
CA SER A 98 5.65 10.59 14.23
C SER A 98 5.65 10.72 12.71
N TYR A 99 6.20 11.81 12.19
CA TYR A 99 6.20 12.13 10.78
C TYR A 99 7.61 12.16 10.22
N HIS A 100 7.84 11.44 9.13
CA HIS A 100 9.17 11.27 8.55
C HIS A 100 9.14 11.51 7.04
N ILE A 101 10.21 12.12 6.54
CA ILE A 101 10.48 12.24 5.11
C ILE A 101 11.60 11.28 4.79
N ASN A 102 11.44 10.46 3.74
CA ASN A 102 12.48 9.55 3.31
C ASN A 102 12.98 9.86 1.88
N ASN A 103 13.88 9.02 1.38
CA ASN A 103 14.45 9.13 0.04
C ASN A 103 13.72 8.24 -0.99
N GLY A 104 12.55 7.68 -0.64
CA GLY A 104 11.78 6.77 -1.48
C GLY A 104 12.26 5.32 -1.46
N LYS A 105 13.28 4.97 -0.67
CA LYS A 105 13.88 3.62 -0.60
C LYS A 105 14.16 3.14 0.82
N SER A 106 14.60 4.01 1.73
CA SER A 106 15.03 3.63 3.07
C SER A 106 14.01 3.98 4.14
N LEU A 107 14.10 3.28 5.27
CA LEU A 107 13.34 3.52 6.50
C LEU A 107 14.31 3.68 7.70
N ASP A 108 15.48 4.28 7.47
CA ASP A 108 16.58 4.41 8.44
C ASP A 108 16.15 5.11 9.74
N MET A 109 15.14 5.99 9.65
CA MET A 109 14.57 6.70 10.78
C MET A 109 13.73 5.80 11.70
N ILE A 110 13.35 4.62 11.25
CA ILE A 110 12.58 3.65 12.04
C ILE A 110 13.52 2.64 12.70
N ALA A 111 13.38 2.47 14.02
CA ALA A 111 14.24 1.59 14.79
C ALA A 111 14.03 0.11 14.41
N LYS A 112 15.10 -0.70 14.52
CA LYS A 112 15.03 -2.15 14.31
C LYS A 112 14.05 -2.80 15.28
N ASN A 113 13.25 -3.76 14.81
CA ASN A 113 12.29 -4.52 15.62
C ASN A 113 11.34 -3.63 16.44
N SER A 114 10.85 -2.53 15.86
CA SER A 114 9.97 -1.58 16.55
C SER A 114 8.51 -1.59 16.07
N ILE A 115 8.26 -2.10 14.87
CA ILE A 115 6.94 -2.05 14.21
C ILE A 115 6.21 -3.38 14.35
N ASP A 116 4.93 -3.31 14.71
CA ASP A 116 4.03 -4.47 14.79
C ASP A 116 3.31 -4.71 13.46
N PHE A 117 2.92 -3.61 12.76
CA PHE A 117 2.21 -3.70 11.50
C PHE A 117 2.64 -2.59 10.52
N ILE A 118 2.83 -2.94 9.24
CA ILE A 118 3.13 -2.02 8.13
C ILE A 118 1.91 -1.98 7.20
N LEU A 119 1.48 -0.77 6.82
CA LEU A 119 0.46 -0.55 5.79
C LEU A 119 1.00 0.34 4.68
N SER A 120 0.75 -0.03 3.42
CA SER A 120 0.78 0.87 2.28
C SER A 120 -0.39 0.56 1.35
N TRP A 121 -1.23 1.56 1.09
CA TRP A 121 -2.43 1.42 0.26
C TRP A 121 -2.38 2.40 -0.91
N ASP A 122 -2.54 1.87 -2.15
CA ASP A 122 -2.70 2.62 -3.40
C ASP A 122 -1.60 3.67 -3.67
N SER A 123 -0.39 3.40 -3.18
CA SER A 123 0.77 4.29 -3.31
C SER A 123 1.97 3.56 -3.92
N LEU A 124 2.39 2.43 -3.35
CA LEU A 124 3.53 1.67 -3.86
C LEU A 124 3.25 0.91 -5.17
N VAL A 125 2.04 1.03 -5.71
CA VAL A 125 1.67 0.62 -7.07
C VAL A 125 2.45 1.40 -8.14
N HIS A 126 2.98 2.57 -7.77
CA HIS A 126 3.80 3.45 -8.61
C HIS A 126 5.31 3.28 -8.36
N CYS A 127 5.72 2.22 -7.65
CA CYS A 127 7.13 1.98 -7.33
C CYS A 127 7.66 0.77 -8.09
N GLU A 128 8.74 0.97 -8.86
CA GLU A 128 9.41 -0.10 -9.61
C GLU A 128 10.03 -1.16 -8.68
N ALA A 129 10.37 -2.30 -9.24
CA ALA A 129 10.76 -3.49 -8.50
C ALA A 129 11.94 -3.28 -7.53
N ASP A 130 12.93 -2.47 -7.90
CA ASP A 130 14.09 -2.17 -7.05
C ASP A 130 13.70 -1.41 -5.78
N ILE A 131 12.71 -0.52 -5.87
CA ILE A 131 12.16 0.23 -4.75
C ILE A 131 11.43 -0.72 -3.78
N LEU A 132 10.55 -1.60 -4.32
CA LEU A 132 9.83 -2.59 -3.50
C LEU A 132 10.80 -3.56 -2.81
N ASN A 133 11.85 -4.02 -3.51
CA ASN A 133 12.89 -4.86 -2.92
C ASN A 133 13.59 -4.16 -1.74
N SER A 134 13.87 -2.86 -1.89
CA SER A 134 14.47 -2.06 -0.81
C SER A 134 13.52 -1.93 0.39
N TYR A 135 12.24 -1.60 0.17
CA TYR A 135 11.26 -1.51 1.24
C TYR A 135 11.02 -2.85 1.95
N LEU A 136 11.07 -3.98 1.25
CA LEU A 136 10.93 -5.29 1.89
C LEU A 136 12.16 -5.65 2.75
N SER A 137 13.36 -5.31 2.29
CA SER A 137 14.58 -5.46 3.08
C SER A 137 14.52 -4.61 4.36
N GLU A 138 14.06 -3.36 4.26
CA GLU A 138 13.84 -2.49 5.41
C GLU A 138 12.72 -3.01 6.32
N SER A 139 11.63 -3.54 5.75
CA SER A 139 10.53 -4.14 6.51
C SER A 139 11.03 -5.31 7.37
N ALA A 140 11.92 -6.16 6.83
CA ALA A 140 12.53 -7.24 7.60
C ALA A 140 13.37 -6.73 8.77
N ARG A 141 14.02 -5.57 8.62
CA ARG A 141 14.79 -4.93 9.69
C ARG A 141 13.90 -4.35 10.79
N ILE A 142 12.84 -3.61 10.42
CA ILE A 142 12.03 -2.83 11.35
C ILE A 142 10.90 -3.61 12.01
N LEU A 143 10.34 -4.62 11.33
CA LEU A 143 9.31 -5.48 11.92
C LEU A 143 9.84 -6.21 13.14
N LYS A 144 9.03 -6.24 14.19
CA LYS A 144 9.24 -7.14 15.31
C LYS A 144 9.10 -8.59 14.85
N PRO A 145 9.75 -9.55 15.53
CA PRO A 145 9.41 -10.97 15.34
C PRO A 145 7.90 -11.18 15.51
N GLY A 146 7.26 -11.82 14.52
CA GLY A 146 5.81 -11.99 14.45
C GLY A 146 5.02 -10.76 13.97
N GLY A 147 5.70 -9.67 13.60
CA GLY A 147 5.06 -8.50 12.99
C GLY A 147 4.63 -8.77 11.55
N TRP A 148 3.64 -8.02 11.08
CA TRP A 148 3.00 -8.21 9.78
C TRP A 148 3.10 -6.97 8.90
N GLY A 149 2.97 -7.15 7.58
CA GLY A 149 2.83 -6.07 6.63
C GLY A 149 1.76 -6.35 5.60
N PHE A 150 1.12 -5.29 5.13
CA PHE A 150 0.17 -5.28 4.02
C PHE A 150 0.60 -4.19 3.03
N ILE A 151 0.92 -4.59 1.80
CA ILE A 151 1.30 -3.67 0.75
C ILE A 151 0.44 -3.90 -0.49
N HIS A 152 -0.18 -2.81 -0.98
CA HIS A 152 -0.78 -2.74 -2.30
C HIS A 152 0.29 -2.33 -3.31
N HIS A 153 0.55 -3.18 -4.28
CA HIS A 153 1.57 -2.98 -5.31
C HIS A 153 1.07 -3.39 -6.70
N SER A 154 1.78 -2.95 -7.72
CA SER A 154 1.50 -3.32 -9.11
C SER A 154 1.70 -4.82 -9.36
N ASN A 155 0.92 -5.37 -10.28
CA ASN A 155 1.10 -6.69 -10.87
C ASN A 155 1.09 -6.62 -12.41
N ILE A 156 1.12 -5.41 -12.99
CA ILE A 156 0.99 -5.23 -14.44
C ILE A 156 2.16 -5.83 -15.21
N GLY A 157 3.32 -5.99 -14.56
CA GLY A 157 4.51 -6.60 -15.13
C GLY A 157 4.30 -8.04 -15.64
N GLN A 158 3.28 -8.77 -15.12
CA GLN A 158 2.93 -10.10 -15.65
C GLN A 158 2.45 -10.07 -17.11
N TYR A 159 2.01 -8.92 -17.60
CA TYR A 159 1.57 -8.71 -18.99
C TYR A 159 2.68 -8.18 -19.90
N TYR A 160 3.93 -8.13 -19.41
CA TYR A 160 5.07 -7.74 -20.21
C TYR A 160 5.35 -8.76 -21.32
N ASN A 161 5.36 -8.28 -22.55
CA ASN A 161 5.68 -9.09 -23.72
C ASN A 161 7.14 -8.83 -24.13
N SER A 162 8.01 -9.83 -23.97
CA SER A 162 9.44 -9.72 -24.28
C SER A 162 9.75 -9.54 -25.77
N ALA A 163 8.87 -10.02 -26.67
CA ALA A 163 9.05 -9.87 -28.10
C ALA A 163 8.78 -8.43 -28.59
N THR A 164 7.77 -7.79 -28.03
CA THR A 164 7.42 -6.39 -28.34
C THR A 164 8.09 -5.39 -27.41
N ARG A 165 8.72 -5.85 -26.32
CA ARG A 165 9.30 -5.03 -25.23
C ARG A 165 8.31 -4.04 -24.63
N ASN A 166 7.05 -4.45 -24.51
CA ASN A 166 5.99 -3.59 -24.03
C ASN A 166 4.99 -4.38 -23.17
N ILE A 167 4.20 -3.66 -22.36
CA ILE A 167 3.05 -4.23 -21.67
C ILE A 167 1.93 -4.45 -22.69
N SER A 168 1.35 -5.65 -22.70
CA SER A 168 0.28 -6.03 -23.66
C SER A 168 -1.08 -5.39 -23.33
N SER A 169 -1.17 -4.63 -22.23
CA SER A 169 -2.38 -3.93 -21.79
C SER A 169 -2.14 -2.44 -21.60
N LYS A 170 -3.22 -1.64 -21.58
CA LYS A 170 -3.14 -0.21 -21.35
C LYS A 170 -2.86 0.08 -19.87
N ASN A 171 -1.73 0.71 -19.59
CA ASN A 171 -1.35 1.18 -18.24
C ASN A 171 -1.92 2.58 -17.98
N ILE A 172 -3.23 2.67 -17.67
CA ILE A 172 -3.95 3.94 -17.52
C ILE A 172 -3.69 4.65 -16.19
N HIS A 173 -3.15 3.95 -15.21
CA HIS A 173 -2.90 4.47 -13.87
C HIS A 173 -1.41 4.54 -13.51
N ALA A 174 -0.52 4.55 -14.50
CA ALA A 174 0.94 4.61 -14.32
C ALA A 174 1.45 3.57 -13.28
N ARG A 175 0.99 2.33 -13.38
CA ARG A 175 1.47 1.22 -12.54
C ARG A 175 2.91 0.88 -12.89
N ALA A 176 3.69 0.48 -11.89
CA ALA A 176 5.06 0.03 -12.07
C ALA A 176 5.12 -1.21 -12.97
N GLU A 177 5.81 -1.09 -14.11
CA GLU A 177 5.79 -2.12 -15.16
C GLU A 177 6.75 -3.27 -14.90
N THR A 178 7.71 -3.10 -14.01
CA THR A 178 8.65 -4.16 -13.61
C THR A 178 8.12 -5.04 -12.48
N MET A 179 6.99 -4.66 -11.85
CA MET A 179 6.50 -5.32 -10.64
C MET A 179 5.45 -6.38 -10.93
N THR A 180 5.55 -7.53 -10.25
CA THR A 180 4.59 -8.64 -10.29
C THR A 180 4.37 -9.22 -8.89
N ALA A 181 3.24 -9.91 -8.69
CA ALA A 181 2.97 -10.66 -7.46
C ALA A 181 4.07 -11.70 -7.18
N LYS A 182 4.50 -12.43 -8.22
CA LYS A 182 5.58 -13.43 -8.11
C LYS A 182 6.89 -12.79 -7.63
N LEU A 183 7.28 -11.65 -8.21
CA LEU A 183 8.51 -10.95 -7.85
C LEU A 183 8.46 -10.40 -6.42
N PHE A 184 7.29 -9.93 -5.97
CA PHE A 184 7.10 -9.51 -4.57
C PHE A 184 7.39 -10.66 -3.59
N LYS A 185 6.86 -11.86 -3.89
CA LYS A 185 7.14 -13.05 -3.09
C LYS A 185 8.64 -13.38 -3.07
N GLU A 186 9.30 -13.36 -4.22
CA GLU A 186 10.75 -13.60 -4.32
C GLU A 186 11.57 -12.59 -3.49
N PHE A 187 11.13 -11.33 -3.42
CA PHE A 187 11.76 -10.32 -2.57
C PHE A 187 11.50 -10.57 -1.08
N CYS A 188 10.31 -11.04 -0.70
CA CYS A 188 10.05 -11.48 0.66
C CYS A 188 11.00 -12.61 1.07
N ASP A 189 11.09 -13.67 0.24
CA ASP A 189 11.97 -14.82 0.49
C ASP A 189 13.44 -14.36 0.65
N LYS A 190 13.89 -13.42 -0.17
CA LYS A 190 15.24 -12.85 -0.15
C LYS A 190 15.53 -12.00 1.09
N ALA A 191 14.50 -11.43 1.69
CA ALA A 191 14.58 -10.61 2.89
C ALA A 191 14.28 -11.37 4.18
N ASP A 192 14.20 -12.72 4.14
CA ASP A 192 13.80 -13.57 5.27
C ASP A 192 12.41 -13.20 5.83
N LEU A 193 11.48 -12.79 4.94
CA LEU A 193 10.08 -12.58 5.21
C LEU A 193 9.24 -13.71 4.60
N PHE A 194 8.16 -14.09 5.25
CA PHE A 194 7.19 -15.01 4.69
C PHE A 194 6.03 -14.25 4.03
N CYS A 195 5.87 -14.37 2.71
CA CYS A 195 4.72 -13.86 1.98
C CYS A 195 3.52 -14.81 2.21
N ALA A 196 2.62 -14.44 3.11
CA ALA A 196 1.55 -15.34 3.57
C ALA A 196 0.35 -15.39 2.63
N ARG A 197 0.00 -14.25 2.00
CA ARG A 197 -1.17 -14.12 1.10
C ARG A 197 -0.90 -13.16 -0.01
N GLN A 198 -1.46 -13.46 -1.19
CA GLN A 198 -1.54 -12.53 -2.32
C GLN A 198 -2.95 -12.57 -2.91
N GLU A 199 -3.63 -11.42 -2.90
CA GLU A 199 -4.88 -11.21 -3.60
C GLU A 199 -4.58 -10.38 -4.85
N ILE A 200 -4.71 -11.01 -6.03
CA ILE A 200 -4.45 -10.37 -7.32
C ILE A 200 -5.77 -9.83 -7.85
N ILE A 201 -5.82 -8.54 -8.16
CA ILE A 201 -7.06 -7.81 -8.40
C ILE A 201 -7.06 -7.08 -9.74
N ASN A 202 -8.26 -6.78 -10.23
CA ASN A 202 -8.49 -5.91 -11.37
C ASN A 202 -8.80 -4.47 -10.91
N TRP A 203 -7.77 -3.64 -10.78
CA TRP A 203 -7.96 -2.24 -10.42
C TRP A 203 -8.37 -1.40 -11.63
N GLY A 204 -9.65 -1.03 -11.70
CA GLY A 204 -10.17 -0.13 -12.73
C GLY A 204 -10.22 -0.67 -14.16
N GLY A 205 -10.15 -1.99 -14.34
CA GLY A 205 -10.15 -2.61 -15.66
C GLY A 205 -10.50 -4.10 -15.66
N ASP A 206 -10.22 -4.78 -16.77
CA ASP A 206 -10.55 -6.20 -16.98
C ASP A 206 -9.37 -7.14 -16.70
N ILE A 207 -8.18 -6.58 -16.40
CA ILE A 207 -6.97 -7.36 -16.17
C ILE A 207 -6.56 -7.30 -14.69
N LEU A 208 -5.90 -8.34 -14.22
CA LEU A 208 -5.38 -8.46 -12.84
C LEU A 208 -4.07 -7.68 -12.70
N ASN A 209 -4.18 -6.35 -12.70
CA ASN A 209 -3.07 -5.41 -12.80
C ASN A 209 -2.43 -5.02 -11.47
N ASP A 210 -3.07 -5.30 -10.34
CA ASP A 210 -2.59 -4.96 -9.01
C ASP A 210 -2.61 -6.19 -8.08
N CYS A 211 -1.91 -6.11 -6.96
CA CYS A 211 -1.88 -7.16 -5.95
C CYS A 211 -1.84 -6.58 -4.54
N PHE A 212 -2.61 -7.18 -3.63
CA PHE A 212 -2.47 -7.00 -2.19
C PHE A 212 -1.63 -8.14 -1.65
N SER A 213 -0.46 -7.83 -1.10
CA SER A 213 0.42 -8.82 -0.49
C SER A 213 0.48 -8.64 1.03
N VAL A 214 0.27 -9.74 1.75
CA VAL A 214 0.42 -9.83 3.21
C VAL A 214 1.65 -10.66 3.51
N PHE A 215 2.54 -10.11 4.32
CA PHE A 215 3.79 -10.77 4.70
C PHE A 215 4.07 -10.62 6.20
N THR A 216 4.96 -11.47 6.73
CA THR A 216 5.33 -11.45 8.14
C THR A 216 6.80 -11.76 8.34
N LYS A 217 7.37 -11.20 9.41
CA LYS A 217 8.64 -11.64 9.97
C LYS A 217 8.38 -12.80 10.92
N SER A 218 8.34 -14.00 10.35
CA SER A 218 8.02 -15.21 11.12
C SER A 218 9.05 -15.49 12.21
N THR A 219 8.57 -16.01 13.34
CA THR A 219 9.40 -16.52 14.44
C THR A 219 9.54 -18.04 14.40
N ILE A 220 8.81 -18.70 13.52
CA ILE A 220 8.72 -20.16 13.43
C ILE A 220 9.12 -20.54 12.01
N ASP A 221 9.89 -21.61 11.90
CA ASP A 221 10.21 -22.27 10.63
C ASP A 221 8.92 -22.93 10.08
N THR A 222 8.07 -22.09 9.49
CA THR A 222 6.76 -22.50 9.00
C THR A 222 6.87 -22.77 7.50
N HIS A 223 6.87 -24.04 7.13
CA HIS A 223 6.68 -24.50 5.76
C HIS A 223 5.21 -24.33 5.31
N TYR A 224 4.70 -23.10 5.37
CA TYR A 224 3.39 -22.80 4.79
C TYR A 224 3.56 -22.26 3.39
N ASP A 225 2.72 -22.73 2.47
CA ASP A 225 2.63 -22.17 1.14
C ASP A 225 1.92 -20.81 1.17
N THR A 226 2.38 -19.88 0.33
CA THR A 226 1.66 -18.62 0.07
C THR A 226 0.26 -18.95 -0.45
N LYS A 227 -0.78 -18.36 0.16
CA LYS A 227 -2.15 -18.50 -0.34
C LYS A 227 -2.42 -17.43 -1.40
N TYR A 228 -2.97 -17.87 -2.53
CA TYR A 228 -3.31 -17.00 -3.66
C TYR A 228 -4.82 -16.90 -3.85
N LEU A 229 -5.28 -15.71 -4.18
CA LEU A 229 -6.65 -15.43 -4.62
C LEU A 229 -6.58 -14.53 -5.85
N GLU A 230 -7.12 -15.00 -6.98
CA GLU A 230 -7.39 -14.14 -8.13
C GLU A 230 -8.81 -13.57 -7.98
N ASN A 231 -8.90 -12.27 -7.68
CA ASN A 231 -10.15 -11.55 -7.50
C ASN A 231 -10.43 -10.64 -8.71
N SER A 232 -10.93 -11.24 -9.78
CA SER A 232 -11.36 -10.52 -10.99
C SER A 232 -12.66 -9.71 -10.79
N GLU A 233 -13.30 -9.86 -9.63
CA GLU A 233 -14.54 -9.16 -9.27
C GLU A 233 -14.29 -7.96 -8.34
N PHE A 234 -13.02 -7.60 -8.04
CA PHE A 234 -12.68 -6.51 -7.13
C PHE A 234 -13.33 -5.17 -7.55
N HIS A 235 -13.33 -4.87 -8.86
CA HIS A 235 -14.01 -3.67 -9.35
C HIS A 235 -15.53 -3.71 -9.11
N LYS A 236 -16.15 -4.89 -9.18
CA LYS A 236 -17.59 -5.06 -8.85
C LYS A 236 -17.83 -4.97 -7.33
N GLU A 237 -16.87 -5.40 -6.50
CA GLU A 237 -16.92 -5.18 -5.05
C GLU A 237 -17.05 -3.69 -4.75
N CYS A 238 -16.18 -2.85 -5.33
CA CYS A 238 -16.22 -1.41 -5.17
C CYS A 238 -17.57 -0.81 -5.61
N ASN A 239 -18.05 -1.17 -6.78
CA ASN A 239 -19.34 -0.71 -7.32
C ASN A 239 -20.52 -1.12 -6.43
N ARG A 240 -20.50 -2.33 -5.88
CA ARG A 240 -21.56 -2.80 -4.96
C ARG A 240 -21.60 -1.96 -3.69
N ILE A 241 -20.45 -1.72 -3.08
CA ILE A 241 -20.32 -0.87 -1.88
C ILE A 241 -20.85 0.53 -2.18
N LYS A 242 -20.42 1.14 -3.31
CA LYS A 242 -20.87 2.45 -3.74
C LYS A 242 -22.38 2.52 -3.93
N ASN A 243 -22.98 1.56 -4.65
CA ASN A 243 -24.41 1.55 -4.91
C ASN A 243 -25.23 1.46 -3.63
N ILE A 244 -24.78 0.67 -2.64
CA ILE A 244 -25.40 0.61 -1.33
C ILE A 244 -25.27 1.97 -0.62
N ALA A 245 -24.08 2.54 -0.61
CA ALA A 245 -23.83 3.84 0.01
C ALA A 245 -24.72 4.94 -0.59
N ASP A 246 -24.77 5.02 -1.92
CA ASP A 246 -25.55 6.04 -2.63
C ASP A 246 -27.07 5.88 -2.40
N PHE A 247 -27.56 4.64 -2.26
CA PHE A 247 -28.96 4.37 -1.94
C PHE A 247 -29.41 4.93 -0.58
N TYR A 248 -28.50 4.96 0.42
CA TYR A 248 -28.80 5.45 1.78
C TYR A 248 -28.38 6.91 2.02
N LYS A 249 -27.77 7.59 1.05
CA LYS A 249 -27.55 9.04 1.13
C LYS A 249 -28.89 9.76 1.03
N MET A 250 -29.21 10.56 2.07
CA MET A 250 -30.40 11.42 2.12
C MET A 250 -30.01 12.85 1.79
#